data_9048786f6b44939e62f798edd81f00f9
#
_entry.id   9048786f6b44939e62f798edd81f00f9
#
_cell.length_a   1.000
_cell.length_b   1.000
_cell.length_c   1.000
_cell.angle_alpha   90.00
_cell.angle_beta   90.00
_cell.angle_gamma   90.00
#
_symmetry.space_group_name_H-M   'P 1'
#
loop_
_entity.id
_entity.type
_entity.pdbx_description
1 polymer ?
#
loop_
_entity_poly.entity_id
_entity_poly.type
_entity_poly.pdbx_seq_one_letter_code
_entity_poly.pdbx_strand_id
1 'polypeptide(L)'
;IKFITGQQALTLAERIVAIRIRQQVRLLRSIATRRMDILSPLRKAEALLRQVLYQMQSIPIQSPNSLMGYEGTASREYFGAYQNAFSSAYGFTSRKRRPPTDPVNATLSLAYTLLHHEATNALLSAGLDPAFGVLHSPAYGRQSASCDLSELGRARVERFVWSLFQNKSLTKKHFYTKQSAVLLNKEGKQVFYCAVHKQQRKWRRALRRYCRCVVKALEKYDEKAADY
;
A
#
# COMPACT_ATOMS: atom_id res chain seq x y z
N ILE A 1 28.26 -0.06 0.57
CA ILE A 1 26.77 -0.21 0.37
C ILE A 1 26.57 -1.62 -0.12
N LYS A 2 25.94 -2.48 0.69
CA LYS A 2 25.64 -3.85 0.30
C LYS A 2 24.29 -3.90 -0.38
N PHE A 3 24.21 -4.56 -1.53
CA PHE A 3 23.00 -4.74 -2.29
C PHE A 3 22.51 -6.18 -2.14
N ILE A 4 21.22 -6.36 -1.88
CA ILE A 4 20.59 -7.66 -2.08
C ILE A 4 20.34 -7.81 -3.58
N THR A 5 20.87 -8.86 -4.18
CA THR A 5 20.73 -9.17 -5.61
C THR A 5 20.25 -10.62 -5.81
N GLY A 6 19.82 -10.91 -7.02
CA GLY A 6 19.47 -12.27 -7.43
C GLY A 6 18.30 -12.86 -6.63
N GLN A 7 18.44 -14.14 -6.27
CA GLN A 7 17.36 -14.92 -5.61
C GLN A 7 16.93 -14.35 -4.26
N GLN A 8 17.82 -13.71 -3.54
CA GLN A 8 17.51 -13.12 -2.22
C GLN A 8 16.59 -11.89 -2.36
N ALA A 9 16.89 -11.04 -3.35
CA ALA A 9 16.04 -9.88 -3.66
C ALA A 9 14.63 -10.32 -4.08
N LEU A 10 14.55 -11.38 -4.90
CA LEU A 10 13.29 -11.95 -5.35
C LEU A 10 12.47 -12.52 -4.18
N THR A 11 13.11 -13.24 -3.26
CA THR A 11 12.47 -13.77 -2.04
C THR A 11 11.93 -12.65 -1.16
N LEU A 12 12.68 -11.55 -1.01
CA LEU A 12 12.21 -10.40 -0.22
C LEU A 12 11.04 -9.69 -0.92
N ALA A 13 11.12 -9.50 -2.24
CA ALA A 13 10.05 -8.93 -3.04
C ALA A 13 8.76 -9.75 -2.95
N GLU A 14 8.86 -11.08 -3.04
CA GLU A 14 7.75 -12.01 -2.85
C GLU A 14 7.09 -11.82 -1.47
N ARG A 15 7.89 -11.73 -0.41
CA ARG A 15 7.38 -11.48 0.95
C ARG A 15 6.64 -10.15 1.04
N ILE A 16 7.13 -9.09 0.40
CA ILE A 16 6.48 -7.78 0.36
C ILE A 16 5.08 -7.90 -0.26
N VAL A 17 4.99 -8.53 -1.45
CA VAL A 17 3.71 -8.72 -2.15
C VAL A 17 2.76 -9.60 -1.33
N ALA A 18 3.24 -10.71 -0.79
CA ALA A 18 2.43 -11.61 0.04
C ALA A 18 1.89 -10.90 1.30
N ILE A 19 2.70 -10.11 1.99
CA ILE A 19 2.27 -9.32 3.16
C ILE A 19 1.20 -8.30 2.74
N ARG A 20 1.39 -7.60 1.63
CA ARG A 20 0.42 -6.65 1.09
C ARG A 20 -0.93 -7.33 0.83
N ILE A 21 -0.95 -8.44 0.10
CA ILE A 21 -2.18 -9.16 -0.22
C ILE A 21 -2.87 -9.65 1.06
N ARG A 22 -2.13 -10.22 2.03
CA ARG A 22 -2.68 -10.61 3.33
C ARG A 22 -3.30 -9.44 4.10
N GLN A 23 -2.72 -8.26 4.00
CA GLN A 23 -3.26 -7.05 4.62
C GLN A 23 -4.54 -6.56 3.91
N GLN A 24 -4.61 -6.65 2.58
CA GLN A 24 -5.82 -6.38 1.80
C GLN A 24 -6.96 -7.32 2.21
N VAL A 25 -6.71 -8.63 2.29
CA VAL A 25 -7.68 -9.62 2.80
C VAL A 25 -8.20 -9.22 4.19
N ARG A 26 -7.30 -8.86 5.12
CA ARG A 26 -7.69 -8.44 6.48
C ARG A 26 -8.54 -7.16 6.46
N LEU A 27 -8.26 -6.24 5.55
CA LEU A 27 -9.04 -5.02 5.43
C LEU A 27 -10.44 -5.31 4.88
N LEU A 28 -10.57 -6.10 3.80
CA LEU A 28 -11.88 -6.50 3.27
C LEU A 28 -12.73 -7.19 4.33
N ARG A 29 -12.16 -8.10 5.11
CA ARG A 29 -12.85 -8.73 6.25
C ARG A 29 -13.32 -7.71 7.28
N SER A 30 -12.47 -6.77 7.65
CA SER A 30 -12.82 -5.72 8.61
C SER A 30 -13.89 -4.76 8.09
N ILE A 31 -14.01 -4.58 6.78
CA ILE A 31 -15.11 -3.83 6.16
C ILE A 31 -16.38 -4.69 6.21
N ALA A 32 -16.28 -5.98 5.85
CA ALA A 32 -17.40 -6.90 5.83
C ALA A 32 -18.12 -7.01 7.18
N THR A 33 -17.38 -6.98 8.30
CA THR A 33 -18.00 -6.99 9.66
C THR A 33 -18.84 -5.75 9.98
N ARG A 34 -18.66 -4.65 9.22
CA ARG A 34 -19.38 -3.39 9.43
C ARG A 34 -20.37 -3.05 8.32
N ARG A 35 -20.27 -3.75 7.20
CA ARG A 35 -21.03 -3.50 5.98
C ARG A 35 -21.53 -4.84 5.40
N MET A 36 -22.55 -5.38 6.07
CA MET A 36 -23.18 -6.65 5.66
C MET A 36 -23.90 -6.54 4.31
N ASP A 37 -24.31 -5.34 3.94
CA ASP A 37 -24.97 -5.02 2.67
C ASP A 37 -24.08 -5.27 1.45
N ILE A 38 -22.76 -5.24 1.61
CA ILE A 38 -21.77 -5.50 0.55
C ILE A 38 -20.94 -6.78 0.81
N LEU A 39 -21.42 -7.68 1.64
CA LEU A 39 -20.69 -8.88 2.06
C LEU A 39 -20.27 -9.77 0.86
N SER A 40 -21.16 -9.97 -0.11
CA SER A 40 -20.94 -10.85 -1.26
C SER A 40 -19.72 -10.43 -2.10
N PRO A 41 -19.62 -9.21 -2.63
CA PRO A 41 -18.45 -8.78 -3.40
C PRO A 41 -17.15 -8.78 -2.57
N LEU A 42 -17.21 -8.47 -1.27
CA LEU A 42 -16.02 -8.51 -0.42
C LEU A 42 -15.50 -9.94 -0.20
N ARG A 43 -16.39 -10.91 0.02
CA ARG A 43 -16.01 -12.33 0.17
C ARG A 43 -15.48 -12.93 -1.13
N LYS A 44 -16.09 -12.59 -2.27
CA LYS A 44 -15.59 -13.02 -3.58
C LYS A 44 -14.15 -12.55 -3.81
N ALA A 45 -13.87 -11.29 -3.57
CA ALA A 45 -12.51 -10.74 -3.70
C ALA A 45 -11.55 -11.34 -2.68
N GLU A 46 -12.00 -11.60 -1.43
CA GLU A 46 -11.18 -12.30 -0.44
C GLU A 46 -10.76 -13.68 -0.91
N ALA A 47 -11.67 -14.46 -1.49
CA ALA A 47 -11.37 -15.79 -2.03
C ALA A 47 -10.34 -15.72 -3.17
N LEU A 48 -10.51 -14.78 -4.12
CA LEU A 48 -9.57 -14.56 -5.21
C LEU A 48 -8.17 -14.13 -4.71
N LEU A 49 -8.11 -13.22 -3.75
CA LEU A 49 -6.83 -12.82 -3.15
C LEU A 49 -6.11 -13.98 -2.45
N ARG A 50 -6.86 -14.89 -1.82
CA ARG A 50 -6.30 -16.11 -1.21
C ARG A 50 -5.81 -17.09 -2.27
N GLN A 51 -6.51 -17.21 -3.39
CA GLN A 51 -6.08 -18.02 -4.52
C GLN A 51 -4.77 -17.49 -5.10
N VAL A 52 -4.62 -16.16 -5.28
CA VAL A 52 -3.36 -15.53 -5.71
C VAL A 52 -2.23 -15.85 -4.74
N LEU A 53 -2.46 -15.75 -3.41
CA LEU A 53 -1.46 -16.13 -2.41
C LEU A 53 -1.06 -17.61 -2.48
N TYR A 54 -2.02 -18.50 -2.71
CA TYR A 54 -1.75 -19.92 -2.86
C TYR A 54 -0.90 -20.18 -4.11
N GLN A 55 -1.25 -19.59 -5.24
CA GLN A 55 -0.48 -19.71 -6.49
C GLN A 55 0.97 -19.21 -6.33
N MET A 56 1.16 -18.07 -5.64
CA MET A 56 2.50 -17.54 -5.35
C MET A 56 3.35 -18.50 -4.49
N GLN A 57 2.72 -19.31 -3.64
CA GLN A 57 3.42 -20.26 -2.78
C GLN A 57 3.68 -21.61 -3.47
N SER A 58 2.83 -21.98 -4.42
CA SER A 58 2.88 -23.28 -5.11
C SER A 58 3.75 -23.27 -6.36
N ILE A 59 3.95 -22.12 -6.96
CA ILE A 59 4.73 -21.97 -8.21
C ILE A 59 5.98 -21.13 -7.91
N PRO A 60 7.18 -21.65 -8.16
CA PRO A 60 8.42 -20.89 -7.96
C PRO A 60 8.40 -19.59 -8.78
N ILE A 61 8.63 -18.47 -8.11
CA ILE A 61 8.71 -17.16 -8.76
C ILE A 61 10.06 -17.03 -9.43
N GLN A 62 10.07 -16.92 -10.76
CA GLN A 62 11.27 -16.89 -11.57
C GLN A 62 11.79 -15.47 -11.83
N SER A 63 10.94 -14.47 -11.73
CA SER A 63 11.30 -13.09 -12.07
C SER A 63 10.46 -12.04 -11.32
N PRO A 64 10.99 -10.81 -11.16
CA PRO A 64 10.20 -9.68 -10.64
C PRO A 64 8.94 -9.39 -11.48
N ASN A 65 8.99 -9.62 -12.79
CA ASN A 65 7.85 -9.39 -13.68
C ASN A 65 6.67 -10.35 -13.37
N SER A 66 6.96 -11.63 -13.09
CA SER A 66 5.94 -12.59 -12.65
C SER A 66 5.28 -12.13 -11.36
N LEU A 67 6.08 -11.61 -10.43
CA LEU A 67 5.60 -11.10 -9.15
C LEU A 67 4.72 -9.86 -9.32
N MET A 68 5.08 -8.96 -10.23
CA MET A 68 4.25 -7.80 -10.59
C MET A 68 2.91 -8.21 -11.21
N GLY A 69 2.85 -9.34 -11.93
CA GLY A 69 1.62 -9.93 -12.46
C GLY A 69 0.66 -10.34 -11.34
N TYR A 70 1.16 -11.04 -10.33
CA TYR A 70 0.37 -11.39 -9.14
C TYR A 70 -0.10 -10.16 -8.36
N GLU A 71 0.79 -9.16 -8.17
CA GLU A 71 0.44 -7.91 -7.52
C GLU A 71 -0.65 -7.14 -8.27
N GLY A 72 -0.53 -7.05 -9.60
CA GLY A 72 -1.51 -6.37 -10.46
C GLY A 72 -2.88 -7.05 -10.41
N THR A 73 -2.91 -8.39 -10.48
CA THR A 73 -4.16 -9.17 -10.35
C THR A 73 -4.80 -8.95 -8.98
N ALA A 74 -4.03 -9.11 -7.90
CA ALA A 74 -4.52 -8.87 -6.55
C ALA A 74 -5.03 -7.43 -6.36
N SER A 75 -4.32 -6.43 -6.88
CA SER A 75 -4.74 -5.02 -6.81
C SER A 75 -6.06 -4.77 -7.52
N ARG A 76 -6.25 -5.34 -8.72
CA ARG A 76 -7.50 -5.19 -9.49
C ARG A 76 -8.69 -5.77 -8.72
N GLU A 77 -8.57 -7.01 -8.24
CA GLU A 77 -9.64 -7.67 -7.49
C GLU A 77 -9.94 -6.95 -6.17
N TYR A 78 -8.90 -6.53 -5.47
CA TYR A 78 -9.04 -5.77 -4.24
C TYR A 78 -9.77 -4.44 -4.44
N PHE A 79 -9.35 -3.59 -5.39
CA PHE A 79 -9.98 -2.29 -5.62
C PHE A 79 -11.37 -2.43 -6.22
N GLY A 80 -11.63 -3.47 -7.02
CA GLY A 80 -12.96 -3.82 -7.51
C GLY A 80 -13.96 -4.12 -6.38
N ALA A 81 -13.51 -4.70 -5.27
CA ALA A 81 -14.33 -4.91 -4.08
C ALA A 81 -14.35 -3.68 -3.15
N TYR A 82 -13.19 -3.05 -2.94
CA TYR A 82 -13.02 -1.93 -2.03
C TYR A 82 -13.88 -0.70 -2.41
N GLN A 83 -14.14 -0.49 -3.71
CA GLN A 83 -15.04 0.57 -4.18
C GLN A 83 -16.44 0.49 -3.56
N ASN A 84 -16.95 -0.73 -3.32
CA ASN A 84 -18.29 -0.91 -2.75
C ASN A 84 -18.39 -0.42 -1.29
N ALA A 85 -17.25 -0.22 -0.62
CA ALA A 85 -17.22 0.32 0.73
C ALA A 85 -17.54 1.82 0.81
N PHE A 86 -17.62 2.50 -0.33
CA PHE A 86 -17.94 3.92 -0.43
C PHE A 86 -19.33 4.14 -1.03
N SER A 87 -19.97 5.24 -0.68
CA SER A 87 -21.22 5.65 -1.33
C SER A 87 -20.97 5.92 -2.82
N SER A 88 -21.88 5.44 -3.69
CA SER A 88 -21.86 5.73 -5.13
C SER A 88 -21.81 7.22 -5.44
N ALA A 89 -22.32 8.05 -4.53
CA ALA A 89 -22.28 9.50 -4.62
C ALA A 89 -20.86 10.08 -4.76
N TYR A 90 -19.81 9.37 -4.32
CA TYR A 90 -18.42 9.81 -4.50
C TYR A 90 -17.82 9.49 -5.87
N GLY A 91 -18.48 8.65 -6.69
CA GLY A 91 -18.02 8.31 -8.04
C GLY A 91 -16.73 7.48 -8.08
N PHE A 92 -16.35 6.84 -6.97
CA PHE A 92 -15.18 5.98 -6.91
C PHE A 92 -15.49 4.61 -7.52
N THR A 93 -14.95 4.32 -8.70
CA THR A 93 -15.15 3.07 -9.44
C THR A 93 -13.89 2.24 -9.59
N SER A 94 -12.72 2.89 -9.52
CA SER A 94 -11.42 2.22 -9.64
C SER A 94 -10.30 3.12 -9.12
N ARG A 95 -9.12 2.53 -8.90
CA ARG A 95 -7.95 3.32 -8.48
C ARG A 95 -7.36 4.11 -9.67
N LYS A 96 -7.58 5.41 -9.70
CA LYS A 96 -6.99 6.37 -10.64
C LYS A 96 -5.98 7.26 -9.92
N ARG A 97 -4.72 7.25 -10.40
CA ARG A 97 -3.62 7.93 -9.69
C ARG A 97 -3.41 9.37 -10.16
N ARG A 98 -3.41 9.59 -11.47
CA ARG A 98 -3.06 10.87 -12.10
C ARG A 98 -3.85 11.07 -13.38
N PRO A 99 -4.73 12.06 -13.41
CA PRO A 99 -5.23 12.81 -12.27
C PRO A 99 -6.22 11.98 -11.42
N PRO A 100 -6.40 12.29 -10.11
CA PRO A 100 -7.49 11.70 -9.33
C PRO A 100 -8.81 12.34 -9.76
N THR A 101 -9.77 11.51 -10.17
CA THR A 101 -11.04 11.95 -10.78
C THR A 101 -12.21 12.00 -9.82
N ASP A 102 -12.00 11.62 -8.56
CA ASP A 102 -13.03 11.55 -7.52
C ASP A 102 -12.43 11.82 -6.13
N PRO A 103 -13.26 12.13 -5.12
CA PRO A 103 -12.82 12.43 -3.75
C PRO A 103 -12.01 11.34 -3.08
N VAL A 104 -12.35 10.06 -3.32
CA VAL A 104 -11.66 8.91 -2.70
C VAL A 104 -10.25 8.78 -3.29
N ASN A 105 -10.12 8.85 -4.64
CA ASN A 105 -8.84 8.83 -5.32
C ASN A 105 -7.95 10.02 -4.92
N ALA A 106 -8.51 11.21 -4.77
CA ALA A 106 -7.78 12.39 -4.30
C ALA A 106 -7.21 12.16 -2.89
N THR A 107 -8.04 11.66 -1.98
CA THR A 107 -7.64 11.38 -0.59
C THR A 107 -6.61 10.25 -0.52
N LEU A 108 -6.81 9.15 -1.27
CA LEU A 108 -5.84 8.04 -1.35
C LEU A 108 -4.48 8.52 -1.89
N SER A 109 -4.48 9.34 -2.95
CA SER A 109 -3.24 9.84 -3.55
C SER A 109 -2.44 10.69 -2.56
N LEU A 110 -3.10 11.62 -1.86
CA LEU A 110 -2.46 12.44 -0.83
C LEU A 110 -1.93 11.59 0.34
N ALA A 111 -2.74 10.63 0.82
CA ALA A 111 -2.34 9.77 1.93
C ALA A 111 -1.18 8.82 1.55
N TYR A 112 -1.14 8.32 0.33
CA TYR A 112 0.00 7.53 -0.18
C TYR A 112 1.28 8.35 -0.34
N THR A 113 1.17 9.62 -0.73
CA THR A 113 2.33 10.53 -0.77
C THR A 113 2.92 10.69 0.63
N LEU A 114 2.09 10.91 1.64
CA LEU A 114 2.55 11.01 3.03
C LEU A 114 3.16 9.69 3.53
N LEU A 115 2.54 8.56 3.20
CA LEU A 115 3.09 7.24 3.53
C LEU A 115 4.47 7.03 2.89
N HIS A 116 4.65 7.43 1.64
CA HIS A 116 5.93 7.34 0.93
C HIS A 116 7.01 8.18 1.62
N HIS A 117 6.72 9.42 2.00
CA HIS A 117 7.65 10.24 2.78
C HIS A 117 8.02 9.60 4.13
N GLU A 118 7.06 9.03 4.84
CA GLU A 118 7.33 8.30 6.08
C GLU A 118 8.17 7.02 5.85
N ALA A 119 7.99 6.35 4.71
CA ALA A 119 8.81 5.19 4.32
C ALA A 119 10.25 5.61 4.03
N THR A 120 10.45 6.70 3.27
CA THR A 120 11.79 7.28 3.01
C THR A 120 12.50 7.62 4.31
N ASN A 121 11.83 8.33 5.23
CA ASN A 121 12.39 8.69 6.52
C ASN A 121 12.73 7.46 7.39
N ALA A 122 11.91 6.41 7.29
CA ALA A 122 12.17 5.17 8.04
C ALA A 122 13.39 4.41 7.49
N LEU A 123 13.60 4.38 6.17
CA LEU A 123 14.78 3.80 5.53
C LEU A 123 16.04 4.56 5.91
N LEU A 124 16.06 5.88 5.71
CA LEU A 124 17.20 6.74 6.07
C LEU A 124 17.56 6.60 7.55
N SER A 125 16.56 6.57 8.45
CA SER A 125 16.79 6.37 9.89
C SER A 125 17.34 4.98 10.23
N ALA A 126 17.22 4.02 9.33
CA ALA A 126 17.77 2.66 9.48
C ALA A 126 19.09 2.45 8.73
N GLY A 127 19.68 3.52 8.15
CA GLY A 127 20.92 3.46 7.37
C GLY A 127 20.74 2.82 5.98
N LEU A 128 19.50 2.72 5.48
CA LEU A 128 19.19 2.12 4.17
C LEU A 128 19.00 3.21 3.12
N ASP A 129 19.52 2.98 1.91
CA ASP A 129 19.34 3.90 0.78
C ASP A 129 17.93 3.74 0.18
N PRO A 130 17.12 4.81 0.12
CA PRO A 130 15.79 4.77 -0.47
C PRO A 130 15.73 4.46 -1.97
N ALA A 131 16.82 4.60 -2.71
CA ALA A 131 16.88 4.38 -4.15
C ALA A 131 16.83 2.89 -4.54
N PHE A 132 17.37 2.01 -3.71
CA PHE A 132 17.57 0.60 -4.04
C PHE A 132 16.47 -0.29 -3.50
N GLY A 133 15.44 -0.53 -4.34
CA GLY A 133 14.34 -1.46 -4.06
C GLY A 133 14.60 -2.87 -4.58
N VAL A 134 13.83 -3.83 -4.11
CA VAL A 134 13.87 -5.23 -4.53
C VAL A 134 12.66 -5.64 -5.38
N LEU A 135 11.50 -5.01 -5.16
CA LEU A 135 10.29 -5.22 -5.95
C LEU A 135 10.23 -4.25 -7.12
N HIS A 136 10.51 -2.98 -6.87
CA HIS A 136 10.59 -1.96 -7.90
C HIS A 136 12.04 -1.76 -8.31
N SER A 137 12.35 -2.03 -9.57
CA SER A 137 13.70 -1.81 -10.12
C SER A 137 14.15 -0.36 -9.95
N PRO A 138 15.42 -0.11 -9.66
CA PRO A 138 15.96 1.24 -9.62
C PRO A 138 15.70 1.99 -10.93
N ALA A 139 15.31 3.25 -10.84
CA ALA A 139 15.11 4.13 -11.99
C ALA A 139 15.49 5.56 -11.59
N TYR A 140 15.91 6.34 -12.57
CA TYR A 140 16.31 7.72 -12.35
C TYR A 140 15.21 8.52 -11.62
N GLY A 141 15.58 9.19 -10.55
CA GLY A 141 14.66 10.01 -9.72
C GLY A 141 13.63 9.22 -8.93
N ARG A 142 13.69 7.87 -8.90
CA ARG A 142 12.75 7.04 -8.15
C ARG A 142 13.40 6.46 -6.89
N GLN A 143 12.72 6.66 -5.77
CA GLN A 143 13.06 6.02 -4.50
C GLN A 143 12.41 4.63 -4.42
N SER A 144 13.01 3.65 -5.10
CA SER A 144 12.42 2.32 -5.29
C SER A 144 12.21 1.57 -3.97
N ALA A 145 13.17 1.64 -3.02
CA ALA A 145 13.01 1.03 -1.70
C ALA A 145 11.90 1.72 -0.88
N SER A 146 11.73 3.04 -1.02
CA SER A 146 10.60 3.74 -0.40
C SER A 146 9.27 3.28 -0.98
N CYS A 147 9.19 3.01 -2.28
CA CYS A 147 8.02 2.40 -2.90
C CYS A 147 7.75 1.02 -2.29
N ASP A 148 8.77 0.15 -2.22
CA ASP A 148 8.66 -1.21 -1.67
C ASP A 148 8.19 -1.20 -0.21
N LEU A 149 8.81 -0.37 0.63
CA LEU A 149 8.42 -0.24 2.02
C LEU A 149 7.00 0.31 2.19
N SER A 150 6.59 1.24 1.30
CA SER A 150 5.24 1.79 1.31
C SER A 150 4.18 0.72 1.04
N GLU A 151 4.47 -0.31 0.22
CA GLU A 151 3.53 -1.40 -0.04
C GLU A 151 3.05 -2.07 1.26
N LEU A 152 3.94 -2.20 2.24
CA LEU A 152 3.64 -2.77 3.56
C LEU A 152 2.74 -1.87 4.43
N GLY A 153 2.60 -0.60 4.08
CA GLY A 153 1.76 0.38 4.78
C GLY A 153 0.43 0.69 4.11
N ARG A 154 0.26 0.31 2.82
CA ARG A 154 -0.90 0.75 2.01
C ARG A 154 -2.25 0.39 2.60
N ALA A 155 -2.45 -0.83 3.06
CA ALA A 155 -3.74 -1.24 3.64
C ALA A 155 -4.10 -0.46 4.92
N ARG A 156 -3.11 0.08 5.66
CA ARG A 156 -3.36 0.98 6.80
C ARG A 156 -3.88 2.34 6.34
N VAL A 157 -3.30 2.87 5.27
CA VAL A 157 -3.74 4.10 4.63
C VAL A 157 -5.15 3.93 4.05
N GLU A 158 -5.40 2.82 3.36
CA GLU A 158 -6.71 2.50 2.78
C GLU A 158 -7.79 2.40 3.86
N ARG A 159 -7.49 1.72 4.99
CA ARG A 159 -8.38 1.69 6.16
C ARG A 159 -8.63 3.08 6.72
N PHE A 160 -7.61 3.91 6.82
CA PHE A 160 -7.72 5.29 7.28
C PHE A 160 -8.62 6.12 6.35
N VAL A 161 -8.37 6.06 5.04
CA VAL A 161 -9.18 6.77 4.05
C VAL A 161 -10.63 6.30 4.12
N TRP A 162 -10.88 4.98 4.13
CA TRP A 162 -12.23 4.45 4.29
C TRP A 162 -12.92 5.01 5.55
N SER A 163 -12.22 5.06 6.69
CA SER A 163 -12.79 5.58 7.93
C SER A 163 -13.19 7.07 7.85
N LEU A 164 -12.46 7.89 7.10
CA LEU A 164 -12.78 9.30 6.92
C LEU A 164 -14.13 9.51 6.21
N PHE A 165 -14.41 8.67 5.19
CA PHE A 165 -15.67 8.72 4.46
C PHE A 165 -16.81 8.02 5.23
N GLN A 166 -16.53 6.89 5.86
CA GLN A 166 -17.49 6.13 6.65
C GLN A 166 -18.02 6.96 7.83
N ASN A 167 -17.14 7.68 8.52
CA ASN A 167 -17.50 8.55 9.65
C ASN A 167 -17.95 9.95 9.21
N LYS A 168 -18.12 10.18 7.89
CA LYS A 168 -18.50 11.49 7.31
C LYS A 168 -17.56 12.64 7.70
N SER A 169 -16.31 12.36 8.13
CA SER A 169 -15.30 13.37 8.39
C SER A 169 -14.91 14.11 7.10
N LEU A 170 -14.81 13.38 5.99
CA LEU A 170 -14.72 13.93 4.64
C LEU A 170 -16.03 13.67 3.89
N THR A 171 -16.55 14.71 3.27
CA THR A 171 -17.77 14.69 2.43
C THR A 171 -17.52 15.47 1.16
N LYS A 172 -18.42 15.43 0.17
CA LYS A 172 -18.25 16.14 -1.12
C LYS A 172 -17.92 17.63 -0.95
N LYS A 173 -18.45 18.32 0.06
CA LYS A 173 -18.19 19.75 0.31
C LYS A 173 -16.71 20.09 0.54
N HIS A 174 -15.89 19.10 0.92
CA HIS A 174 -14.47 19.27 1.18
C HIS A 174 -13.59 19.14 -0.08
N PHE A 175 -14.21 19.03 -1.25
CA PHE A 175 -13.51 18.85 -2.51
C PHE A 175 -13.97 19.87 -3.54
N TYR A 176 -13.10 20.13 -4.52
CA TYR A 176 -13.39 20.90 -5.71
C TYR A 176 -12.69 20.28 -6.92
N THR A 177 -13.21 20.57 -8.10
CA THR A 177 -12.62 20.11 -9.36
C THR A 177 -11.82 21.24 -9.99
N LYS A 178 -10.59 20.95 -10.36
CA LYS A 178 -9.74 21.86 -11.16
C LYS A 178 -9.28 21.10 -12.40
N GLN A 179 -9.69 21.57 -13.58
CA GLN A 179 -9.52 20.83 -14.83
C GLN A 179 -10.17 19.45 -14.73
N SER A 180 -9.41 18.36 -14.86
CA SER A 180 -9.88 16.98 -14.71
C SER A 180 -9.57 16.36 -13.34
N ALA A 181 -8.93 17.10 -12.44
CA ALA A 181 -8.51 16.61 -11.12
C ALA A 181 -9.46 17.06 -10.01
N VAL A 182 -9.84 16.14 -9.15
CA VAL A 182 -10.52 16.43 -7.88
C VAL A 182 -9.47 16.63 -6.79
N LEU A 183 -9.59 17.73 -6.05
CA LEU A 183 -8.66 18.15 -5.01
C LEU A 183 -9.40 18.50 -3.72
N LEU A 184 -8.72 18.36 -2.56
CA LEU A 184 -9.24 18.86 -1.30
C LEU A 184 -9.16 20.40 -1.26
N ASN A 185 -10.25 21.06 -0.85
CA ASN A 185 -10.27 22.49 -0.56
C ASN A 185 -9.57 22.78 0.80
N LYS A 186 -9.54 24.02 1.22
CA LYS A 186 -8.86 24.45 2.46
C LYS A 186 -9.42 23.72 3.70
N GLU A 187 -10.72 23.63 3.84
CA GLU A 187 -11.41 22.93 4.94
C GLU A 187 -11.10 21.43 4.91
N GLY A 188 -11.22 20.81 3.73
CA GLY A 188 -10.90 19.37 3.53
C GLY A 188 -9.45 19.03 3.86
N LYS A 189 -8.49 19.89 3.49
CA LYS A 189 -7.08 19.74 3.87
C LYS A 189 -6.91 19.80 5.39
N GLN A 190 -7.53 20.75 6.06
CA GLN A 190 -7.46 20.89 7.51
C GLN A 190 -7.98 19.62 8.21
N VAL A 191 -9.17 19.14 7.85
CA VAL A 191 -9.74 17.89 8.37
C VAL A 191 -8.82 16.70 8.12
N PHE A 192 -8.33 16.57 6.89
CA PHE A 192 -7.45 15.48 6.50
C PHE A 192 -6.14 15.48 7.32
N TYR A 193 -5.43 16.60 7.40
CA TYR A 193 -4.14 16.66 8.10
C TYR A 193 -4.29 16.50 9.62
N CYS A 194 -5.35 17.03 10.23
CA CYS A 194 -5.67 16.76 11.64
C CYS A 194 -5.88 15.24 11.89
N ALA A 195 -6.58 14.57 10.99
CA ALA A 195 -6.80 13.13 11.10
C ALA A 195 -5.51 12.33 10.85
N VAL A 196 -4.68 12.73 9.88
CA VAL A 196 -3.36 12.11 9.61
C VAL A 196 -2.47 12.22 10.82
N HIS A 197 -2.37 13.38 11.47
CA HIS A 197 -1.52 13.58 12.65
C HIS A 197 -1.80 12.53 13.74
N LYS A 198 -3.08 12.18 13.97
CA LYS A 198 -3.49 11.13 14.91
C LYS A 198 -3.05 9.72 14.49
N GLN A 199 -2.87 9.46 13.19
CA GLN A 199 -2.49 8.15 12.65
C GLN A 199 -1.00 8.00 12.32
N GLN A 200 -0.33 9.09 12.02
CA GLN A 200 1.07 9.13 11.54
C GLN A 200 2.03 8.38 12.49
N ARG A 201 1.85 8.52 13.80
CA ARG A 201 2.66 7.79 14.80
C ARG A 201 2.54 6.26 14.66
N LYS A 202 1.34 5.74 14.31
CA LYS A 202 1.11 4.30 14.07
C LYS A 202 1.75 3.86 12.76
N TRP A 203 1.71 4.69 11.71
CA TRP A 203 2.36 4.40 10.43
C TRP A 203 3.88 4.34 10.60
N ARG A 204 4.49 5.35 11.22
CA ARG A 204 5.93 5.39 11.54
C ARG A 204 6.39 4.16 12.29
N ARG A 205 5.66 3.78 13.35
CA ARG A 205 5.99 2.58 14.15
C ARG A 205 5.97 1.32 13.30
N ALA A 206 4.99 1.16 12.42
CA ALA A 206 4.87 0.01 11.53
C ALA A 206 6.02 -0.03 10.52
N LEU A 207 6.31 1.09 9.84
CA LEU A 207 7.39 1.19 8.85
C LEU A 207 8.76 0.92 9.49
N ARG A 208 9.06 1.52 10.63
CA ARG A 208 10.30 1.26 11.40
C ARG A 208 10.44 -0.21 11.81
N ARG A 209 9.33 -0.87 12.15
CA ARG A 209 9.35 -2.32 12.42
C ARG A 209 9.73 -3.12 11.18
N TYR A 210 9.16 -2.79 10.02
CA TYR A 210 9.51 -3.45 8.77
C TYR A 210 10.97 -3.19 8.38
N CYS A 211 11.48 -1.95 8.50
CA CYS A 211 12.90 -1.65 8.26
C CYS A 211 13.82 -2.50 9.13
N ARG A 212 13.53 -2.62 10.44
CA ARG A 212 14.32 -3.49 11.33
C ARG A 212 14.31 -4.96 10.90
N CYS A 213 13.18 -5.46 10.38
CA CYS A 213 13.13 -6.83 9.84
C CYS A 213 14.00 -6.97 8.57
N VAL A 214 14.03 -5.95 7.73
CA VAL A 214 14.90 -5.92 6.53
C VAL A 214 16.37 -5.89 6.95
N VAL A 215 16.76 -4.98 7.85
CA VAL A 215 18.15 -4.88 8.36
C VAL A 215 18.60 -6.22 8.94
N LYS A 216 17.82 -6.83 9.82
CA LYS A 216 18.13 -8.16 10.38
C LYS A 216 18.24 -9.27 9.32
N ALA A 217 17.48 -9.19 8.25
CA ALA A 217 17.62 -10.13 7.15
C ALA A 217 18.92 -9.92 6.40
N LEU A 218 19.35 -8.66 6.20
CA LEU A 218 20.63 -8.30 5.59
C LEU A 218 21.82 -8.80 6.43
N GLU A 219 21.81 -8.55 7.74
CA GLU A 219 22.85 -8.99 8.66
C GLU A 219 23.06 -10.51 8.62
N LYS A 220 21.98 -11.30 8.64
CA LYS A 220 22.06 -12.77 8.53
C LYS A 220 22.63 -13.27 7.20
N TYR A 221 22.51 -12.50 6.13
CA TYR A 221 23.14 -12.85 4.84
C TYR A 221 24.63 -12.55 4.84
N ASP A 222 25.05 -11.52 5.57
CA ASP A 222 26.46 -11.17 5.73
C ASP A 222 27.22 -12.24 6.52
N GLU A 223 26.66 -12.70 7.64
CA GLU A 223 27.26 -13.76 8.45
C GLU A 223 27.50 -15.03 7.63
N LYS A 224 26.52 -15.43 6.80
CA LYS A 224 26.65 -16.60 5.92
C LYS A 224 27.60 -16.41 4.73
N ALA A 225 27.89 -15.18 4.33
CA ALA A 225 28.85 -14.88 3.26
C ALA A 225 30.28 -14.73 3.78
N ALA A 226 30.47 -14.53 5.08
CA ALA A 226 31.77 -14.47 5.72
C ALA A 226 32.33 -15.86 6.10
N ASP A 227 31.47 -16.89 6.09
CA ASP A 227 31.83 -18.29 6.38
C ASP A 227 32.29 -19.08 5.10
N TYR A 228 32.44 -18.40 3.97
CA TYR A 228 32.97 -18.92 2.71
C TYR A 228 34.19 -18.10 2.23
#